data_86e43283d0c3bdd17e71500a5401cacf
#
_entry.id   86e43283d0c3bdd17e71500a5401cacf
#
_cell.length_a   1.000
_cell.length_b   1.000
_cell.length_c   1.000
_cell.angle_alpha   90.00
_cell.angle_beta   90.00
_cell.angle_gamma   90.00
#
_symmetry.space_group_name_H-M   'P 1'
#
loop_
_entity.id
_entity.type
_entity.pdbx_description
1 polymer ?
#
loop_
_entity_poly.entity_id
_entity_poly.type
_entity_poly.pdbx_seq_one_letter_code
_entity_poly.pdbx_strand_id
1 'polypeptide(L)'
;LGLGNIFAGNLDSALQAQLTLCKESPACKATMGDPRAELQAVLARLRANPVPVTYRDGSTGEEITETITADHVAGLVRMYAYMPAVGALLPQLIREASQGRYANLMALAKMMQGDLEESMSMGMQMSVICTEDAASMVVRAEDADTVLGNRMVESMASMCQAWPKG
;
A
#
# COMPACT_ATOMS: atom_id res chain seq x y z
N LEU A 1 -18.77 -3.58 13.03
CA LEU A 1 -17.81 -3.14 12.01
C LEU A 1 -16.69 -4.16 11.98
N GLY A 2 -16.67 -5.06 10.97
CA GLY A 2 -15.59 -6.02 10.82
C GLY A 2 -14.29 -5.34 10.39
N LEU A 3 -13.20 -5.60 11.11
CA LEU A 3 -11.88 -5.12 10.75
C LEU A 3 -11.51 -5.69 9.36
N GLY A 4 -11.01 -4.88 8.48
CA GLY A 4 -10.67 -5.26 7.12
C GLY A 4 -11.74 -4.96 6.08
N ASN A 5 -13.02 -5.02 6.41
CA ASN A 5 -14.10 -4.79 5.46
C ASN A 5 -14.21 -3.34 4.97
N ILE A 6 -13.64 -2.38 5.71
CA ILE A 6 -13.70 -0.94 5.38
C ILE A 6 -12.36 -0.39 4.90
N PHE A 7 -11.27 -1.17 4.94
CA PHE A 7 -9.93 -0.66 4.66
C PHE A 7 -9.77 -0.22 3.22
N ALA A 8 -10.26 -1.00 2.26
CA ALA A 8 -10.09 -0.70 0.85
C ALA A 8 -10.83 0.58 0.44
N GLY A 9 -12.11 0.70 0.79
CA GLY A 9 -12.91 1.87 0.48
C GLY A 9 -12.43 3.13 1.23
N ASN A 10 -12.05 3.01 2.50
CA ASN A 10 -11.53 4.15 3.27
C ASN A 10 -10.19 4.65 2.72
N LEU A 11 -9.28 3.73 2.36
CA LEU A 11 -8.03 4.12 1.72
C LEU A 11 -8.30 4.84 0.40
N ASP A 12 -9.18 4.30 -0.42
CA ASP A 12 -9.52 4.90 -1.72
C ASP A 12 -10.06 6.31 -1.56
N SER A 13 -10.96 6.52 -0.59
CA SER A 13 -11.52 7.84 -0.28
C SER A 13 -10.45 8.81 0.22
N ALA A 14 -9.56 8.39 1.11
CA ALA A 14 -8.46 9.20 1.62
C ALA A 14 -7.46 9.57 0.53
N LEU A 15 -7.08 8.61 -0.31
CA LEU A 15 -6.21 8.86 -1.47
C LEU A 15 -6.86 9.81 -2.47
N GLN A 16 -8.14 9.63 -2.76
CA GLN A 16 -8.86 10.53 -3.65
C GLN A 16 -8.80 11.97 -3.14
N ALA A 17 -9.00 12.19 -1.84
CA ALA A 17 -8.91 13.51 -1.24
C ALA A 17 -7.49 14.10 -1.39
N GLN A 18 -6.45 13.34 -1.04
CA GLN A 18 -5.05 13.78 -1.15
C GLN A 18 -4.65 14.09 -2.60
N LEU A 19 -4.96 13.20 -3.53
CA LEU A 19 -4.56 13.36 -4.92
C LEU A 19 -5.37 14.46 -5.63
N THR A 20 -6.59 14.76 -5.16
CA THR A 20 -7.38 15.88 -5.63
C THR A 20 -6.72 17.22 -5.26
N LEU A 21 -6.14 17.35 -4.07
CA LEU A 21 -5.38 18.54 -3.68
C LEU A 21 -4.22 18.82 -4.65
N CYS A 22 -3.52 17.78 -5.10
CA CYS A 22 -2.50 17.94 -6.12
C CYS A 22 -3.10 18.41 -7.47
N LYS A 23 -4.19 17.80 -7.90
CA LYS A 23 -4.87 18.13 -9.16
C LYS A 23 -5.40 19.57 -9.18
N GLU A 24 -5.84 20.09 -8.04
CA GLU A 24 -6.32 21.47 -7.88
C GLU A 24 -5.17 22.50 -7.79
N SER A 25 -3.98 22.09 -7.37
CA SER A 25 -2.79 22.94 -7.35
C SER A 25 -2.19 23.07 -8.76
N PRO A 26 -2.12 24.28 -9.36
CA PRO A 26 -1.54 24.46 -10.69
C PRO A 26 -0.11 23.93 -10.81
N ALA A 27 0.72 24.15 -9.78
CA ALA A 27 2.12 23.70 -9.75
C ALA A 27 2.21 22.18 -9.68
N CYS A 28 1.42 21.54 -8.81
CA CYS A 28 1.40 20.08 -8.69
C CYS A 28 0.88 19.43 -9.98
N LYS A 29 -0.23 19.92 -10.52
CA LYS A 29 -0.80 19.43 -11.77
C LYS A 29 0.16 19.52 -12.93
N ALA A 30 0.88 20.64 -13.08
CA ALA A 30 1.85 20.83 -14.16
C ALA A 30 3.01 19.83 -14.08
N THR A 31 3.42 19.46 -12.86
CA THR A 31 4.59 18.60 -12.62
C THR A 31 4.21 17.12 -12.53
N MET A 32 3.08 16.81 -11.88
CA MET A 32 2.69 15.44 -11.51
C MET A 32 1.56 14.86 -12.39
N GLY A 33 0.91 15.69 -13.22
CA GLY A 33 -0.18 15.22 -14.10
C GLY A 33 -1.44 14.80 -13.34
N ASP A 34 -1.92 13.57 -13.57
CA ASP A 34 -3.03 12.94 -12.83
C ASP A 34 -2.49 11.74 -12.04
N PRO A 35 -2.09 11.94 -10.77
CA PRO A 35 -1.49 10.87 -9.97
C PRO A 35 -2.41 9.67 -9.75
N ARG A 36 -3.73 9.86 -9.74
CA ARG A 36 -4.68 8.76 -9.59
C ARG A 36 -4.67 7.84 -10.82
N ALA A 37 -4.76 8.41 -12.00
CA ALA A 37 -4.70 7.65 -13.25
C ALA A 37 -3.35 6.97 -13.42
N GLU A 38 -2.25 7.63 -13.06
CA GLU A 38 -0.90 7.05 -13.09
C GLU A 38 -0.77 5.87 -12.13
N LEU A 39 -1.30 5.98 -10.89
CA LEU A 39 -1.29 4.88 -9.93
C LEU A 39 -2.06 3.67 -10.46
N GLN A 40 -3.24 3.88 -11.02
CA GLN A 40 -4.02 2.78 -11.62
C GLN A 40 -3.27 2.10 -12.76
N ALA A 41 -2.60 2.87 -13.62
CA ALA A 41 -1.78 2.33 -14.71
C ALA A 41 -0.57 1.53 -14.19
N VAL A 42 0.09 2.01 -13.13
CA VAL A 42 1.18 1.29 -12.44
C VAL A 42 0.69 -0.05 -11.90
N LEU A 43 -0.43 -0.04 -11.16
CA LEU A 43 -1.00 -1.26 -10.60
C LEU A 43 -1.41 -2.27 -11.68
N ALA A 44 -2.05 -1.82 -12.75
CA ALA A 44 -2.44 -2.68 -13.88
C ALA A 44 -1.22 -3.32 -14.54
N ARG A 45 -0.16 -2.53 -14.77
CA ARG A 45 1.10 -3.01 -15.35
C ARG A 45 1.77 -4.06 -14.47
N LEU A 46 1.86 -3.84 -13.16
CA LEU A 46 2.49 -4.75 -12.23
C LEU A 46 1.66 -6.01 -11.95
N ARG A 47 0.34 -5.95 -12.10
CA ARG A 47 -0.52 -7.15 -12.08
C ARG A 47 -0.23 -8.07 -13.27
N ALA A 48 0.02 -7.47 -14.43
CA ALA A 48 0.38 -8.25 -15.62
C ALA A 48 1.81 -8.79 -15.56
N ASN A 49 2.76 -7.95 -15.13
CA ASN A 49 4.18 -8.29 -15.14
C ASN A 49 4.88 -7.69 -13.92
N PRO A 50 5.12 -8.47 -12.86
CA PRO A 50 6.00 -8.07 -11.76
C PRO A 50 7.42 -7.76 -12.26
N VAL A 51 8.10 -6.78 -11.66
CA VAL A 51 9.38 -6.25 -12.14
C VAL A 51 10.46 -6.37 -11.05
N PRO A 52 11.66 -6.89 -11.37
CA PRO A 52 12.79 -6.83 -10.45
C PRO A 52 13.25 -5.37 -10.31
N VAL A 53 13.46 -4.93 -9.07
CA VAL A 53 13.92 -3.58 -8.73
C VAL A 53 15.10 -3.68 -7.80
N THR A 54 16.18 -3.00 -8.18
CA THR A 54 17.36 -2.83 -7.33
C THR A 54 17.31 -1.44 -6.71
N TYR A 55 17.44 -1.39 -5.39
CA TYR A 55 17.45 -0.15 -4.62
C TYR A 55 18.43 -0.26 -3.45
N ARG A 56 18.76 0.86 -2.85
CA ARG A 56 19.63 0.91 -1.67
C ARG A 56 18.79 1.04 -0.42
N ASP A 57 19.00 0.14 0.53
CA ASP A 57 18.39 0.21 1.85
C ASP A 57 18.80 1.49 2.57
N GLY A 58 17.81 2.29 2.99
CA GLY A 58 18.05 3.59 3.63
C GLY A 58 18.70 3.50 5.02
N SER A 59 18.56 2.34 5.70
CA SER A 59 19.07 2.10 7.06
C SER A 59 20.48 1.51 7.03
N THR A 60 20.72 0.51 6.18
CA THR A 60 22.00 -0.22 6.11
C THR A 60 22.93 0.26 5.00
N GLY A 61 22.39 0.93 3.98
CA GLY A 61 23.12 1.31 2.77
C GLY A 61 23.39 0.14 1.81
N GLU A 62 22.93 -1.06 2.12
CA GLU A 62 23.10 -2.24 1.27
C GLU A 62 22.24 -2.16 0.01
N GLU A 63 22.74 -2.75 -1.07
CA GLU A 63 21.98 -2.89 -2.30
C GLU A 63 21.09 -4.14 -2.24
N ILE A 64 19.79 -3.94 -2.40
CA ILE A 64 18.78 -4.99 -2.35
C ILE A 64 18.09 -5.09 -3.71
N THR A 65 17.88 -6.32 -4.18
CA THR A 65 17.06 -6.60 -5.38
C THR A 65 15.84 -7.42 -4.98
N GLU A 66 14.67 -6.87 -5.23
CA GLU A 66 13.38 -7.52 -4.93
C GLU A 66 12.44 -7.40 -6.14
N THR A 67 11.52 -8.35 -6.28
CA THR A 67 10.48 -8.28 -7.31
C THR A 67 9.30 -7.47 -6.78
N ILE A 68 9.05 -6.30 -7.38
CA ILE A 68 7.90 -5.48 -7.05
C ILE A 68 6.63 -6.00 -7.75
N THR A 69 5.56 -6.09 -7.00
CA THR A 69 4.22 -6.48 -7.45
C THR A 69 3.22 -5.35 -7.23
N ALA A 70 2.03 -5.46 -7.82
CA ALA A 70 0.95 -4.52 -7.55
C ALA A 70 0.56 -4.49 -6.05
N ASP A 71 0.57 -5.64 -5.38
CA ASP A 71 0.25 -5.73 -3.95
C ASP A 71 1.28 -4.99 -3.09
N HIS A 72 2.57 -5.05 -3.44
CA HIS A 72 3.61 -4.24 -2.80
C HIS A 72 3.30 -2.74 -2.94
N VAL A 73 3.03 -2.25 -4.15
CA VAL A 73 2.71 -0.83 -4.37
C VAL A 73 1.45 -0.41 -3.62
N ALA A 74 0.40 -1.23 -3.65
CA ALA A 74 -0.85 -0.95 -2.92
C ALA A 74 -0.64 -0.86 -1.41
N GLY A 75 0.15 -1.79 -0.85
CA GLY A 75 0.54 -1.78 0.57
C GLY A 75 1.35 -0.54 0.96
N LEU A 76 2.30 -0.14 0.11
CA LEU A 76 3.12 1.07 0.32
C LEU A 76 2.29 2.35 0.25
N VAL A 77 1.42 2.46 -0.73
CA VAL A 77 0.48 3.58 -0.85
C VAL A 77 -0.40 3.68 0.39
N ARG A 78 -0.86 2.53 0.93
CA ARG A 78 -1.60 2.49 2.18
C ARG A 78 -0.77 3.03 3.35
N MET A 79 0.48 2.60 3.51
CA MET A 79 1.36 3.09 4.58
C MET A 79 1.52 4.62 4.50
N TYR A 80 1.79 5.13 3.32
CA TYR A 80 1.97 6.57 3.12
C TYR A 80 0.71 7.39 3.41
N ALA A 81 -0.47 6.85 3.14
CA ALA A 81 -1.73 7.53 3.43
C ALA A 81 -1.97 7.75 4.94
N TYR A 82 -1.39 6.93 5.81
CA TYR A 82 -1.46 7.11 7.27
C TYR A 82 -0.46 8.11 7.83
N MET A 83 0.52 8.55 7.04
CA MET A 83 1.58 9.45 7.47
C MET A 83 1.54 10.74 6.65
N PRO A 84 0.96 11.84 7.16
CA PRO A 84 0.74 13.06 6.38
C PRO A 84 2.00 13.62 5.73
N ALA A 85 3.13 13.58 6.43
CA ALA A 85 4.41 14.07 5.91
C ALA A 85 4.90 13.24 4.71
N VAL A 86 4.68 11.93 4.74
CA VAL A 86 5.05 11.01 3.65
C VAL A 86 3.98 11.00 2.56
N GLY A 87 2.71 11.15 2.95
CA GLY A 87 1.59 11.28 2.02
C GLY A 87 1.76 12.44 1.03
N ALA A 88 2.40 13.54 1.45
CA ALA A 88 2.71 14.65 0.58
C ALA A 88 3.69 14.28 -0.56
N LEU A 89 4.50 13.23 -0.40
CA LEU A 89 5.43 12.72 -1.42
C LEU A 89 4.75 11.75 -2.40
N LEU A 90 3.56 11.25 -2.10
CA LEU A 90 2.87 10.26 -2.92
C LEU A 90 2.75 10.65 -4.39
N PRO A 91 2.34 11.87 -4.78
CA PRO A 91 2.24 12.24 -6.18
C PRO A 91 3.56 12.08 -6.93
N GLN A 92 4.68 12.46 -6.30
CA GLN A 92 6.01 12.31 -6.89
C GLN A 92 6.39 10.82 -7.03
N LEU A 93 6.21 10.03 -5.99
CA LEU A 93 6.55 8.60 -6.01
C LEU A 93 5.71 7.84 -7.05
N ILE A 94 4.43 8.17 -7.18
CA ILE A 94 3.56 7.62 -8.22
C ILE A 94 4.07 8.02 -9.62
N ARG A 95 4.45 9.28 -9.80
CA ARG A 95 5.02 9.77 -11.06
C ARG A 95 6.30 9.03 -11.44
N GLU A 96 7.21 8.82 -10.51
CA GLU A 96 8.43 8.03 -10.72
C GLU A 96 8.10 6.58 -11.07
N ALA A 97 7.18 5.95 -10.33
CA ALA A 97 6.73 4.58 -10.60
C ALA A 97 6.06 4.46 -11.97
N SER A 98 5.29 5.46 -12.42
CA SER A 98 4.68 5.47 -13.76
C SER A 98 5.72 5.45 -14.87
N GLN A 99 6.90 5.99 -14.60
CA GLN A 99 8.06 6.00 -15.48
C GLN A 99 8.98 4.77 -15.31
N GLY A 100 8.57 3.80 -14.50
CA GLY A 100 9.35 2.59 -14.23
C GLY A 100 10.47 2.75 -13.18
N ARG A 101 10.52 3.89 -12.50
CA ARG A 101 11.49 4.16 -11.44
C ARG A 101 10.88 3.86 -10.07
N TYR A 102 11.12 2.66 -9.56
CA TYR A 102 10.56 2.18 -8.30
C TYR A 102 11.51 2.30 -7.11
N ALA A 103 12.79 2.59 -7.33
CA ALA A 103 13.82 2.51 -6.30
C ALA A 103 13.52 3.41 -5.08
N ASN A 104 13.12 4.66 -5.29
CA ASN A 104 12.80 5.58 -4.19
C ASN A 104 11.59 5.12 -3.37
N LEU A 105 10.55 4.62 -4.06
CA LEU A 105 9.37 4.06 -3.41
C LEU A 105 9.75 2.85 -2.54
N MET A 106 10.59 1.95 -3.04
CA MET A 106 11.02 0.76 -2.32
C MET A 106 11.95 1.10 -1.15
N ALA A 107 12.92 2.00 -1.34
CA ALA A 107 13.84 2.41 -0.28
C ALA A 107 13.11 3.05 0.91
N LEU A 108 12.19 3.96 0.63
CA LEU A 108 11.38 4.63 1.66
C LEU A 108 10.47 3.63 2.38
N ALA A 109 9.88 2.70 1.65
CA ALA A 109 9.04 1.66 2.21
C ALA A 109 9.80 0.72 3.14
N LYS A 110 11.00 0.31 2.76
CA LYS A 110 11.86 -0.57 3.57
C LYS A 110 12.22 0.09 4.89
N MET A 111 12.57 1.36 4.86
CA MET A 111 12.86 2.14 6.06
C MET A 111 11.65 2.21 7.00
N MET A 112 10.46 2.49 6.46
CA MET A 112 9.22 2.57 7.25
C MET A 112 8.78 1.21 7.81
N GLN A 113 9.04 0.12 7.08
CA GLN A 113 8.70 -1.23 7.52
C GLN A 113 9.52 -1.62 8.77
N GLY A 114 10.81 -1.27 8.81
CA GLY A 114 11.67 -1.51 9.98
C GLY A 114 11.10 -0.82 11.24
N ASP A 115 10.77 0.46 11.14
CA ASP A 115 10.18 1.23 12.25
C ASP A 115 8.85 0.62 12.75
N LEU A 116 8.04 0.11 11.83
CA LEU A 116 6.75 -0.49 12.16
C LEU A 116 6.92 -1.85 12.86
N GLU A 117 7.83 -2.70 12.39
CA GLU A 117 8.12 -4.01 12.98
C GLU A 117 8.65 -3.88 14.42
N GLU A 118 9.47 -2.85 14.69
CA GLU A 118 9.96 -2.57 16.04
C GLU A 118 8.87 -2.04 16.98
N SER A 119 7.87 -1.33 16.44
CA SER A 119 6.82 -0.68 17.24
C SER A 119 5.59 -1.55 17.50
N MET A 120 5.41 -2.66 16.77
CA MET A 120 4.19 -3.46 16.80
C MET A 120 4.45 -4.93 17.15
N SER A 121 3.69 -5.45 18.13
CA SER A 121 3.63 -6.88 18.38
C SER A 121 2.69 -7.56 17.39
N MET A 122 3.25 -8.02 16.26
CA MET A 122 2.48 -8.69 15.20
C MET A 122 1.72 -9.91 15.69
N GLY A 123 2.32 -10.70 16.59
CA GLY A 123 1.66 -11.88 17.19
C GLY A 123 0.41 -11.51 17.99
N MET A 124 0.51 -10.47 18.83
CA MET A 124 -0.63 -9.98 19.61
C MET A 124 -1.73 -9.43 18.70
N GLN A 125 -1.35 -8.63 17.69
CA GLN A 125 -2.30 -8.08 16.72
C GLN A 125 -3.05 -9.20 15.99
N MET A 126 -2.34 -10.21 15.49
CA MET A 126 -2.96 -11.34 14.79
C MET A 126 -3.85 -12.17 15.71
N SER A 127 -3.47 -12.36 16.98
CA SER A 127 -4.32 -13.06 17.95
C SER A 127 -5.66 -12.35 18.14
N VAL A 128 -5.65 -11.02 18.30
CA VAL A 128 -6.88 -10.22 18.43
C VAL A 128 -7.72 -10.32 17.15
N ILE A 129 -7.12 -10.02 16.01
CA ILE A 129 -7.83 -10.02 14.71
C ILE A 129 -8.45 -11.40 14.43
N CYS A 130 -7.68 -12.47 14.63
CA CYS A 130 -8.16 -13.81 14.29
C CYS A 130 -9.20 -14.35 15.28
N THR A 131 -9.22 -13.84 16.51
CA THR A 131 -10.21 -14.24 17.51
C THR A 131 -11.52 -13.44 17.38
N GLU A 132 -11.41 -12.13 17.16
CA GLU A 132 -12.56 -11.23 17.25
C GLU A 132 -13.17 -10.91 15.87
N ASP A 133 -12.34 -10.69 14.83
CA ASP A 133 -12.79 -10.15 13.56
C ASP A 133 -12.88 -11.17 12.41
N ALA A 134 -12.15 -12.26 12.48
CA ALA A 134 -12.02 -13.20 11.35
C ALA A 134 -13.37 -13.71 10.81
N ALA A 135 -14.35 -13.96 11.70
CA ALA A 135 -15.68 -14.42 11.31
C ALA A 135 -16.49 -13.37 10.52
N SER A 136 -16.14 -12.09 10.65
CA SER A 136 -16.81 -10.97 9.98
C SER A 136 -16.10 -10.51 8.69
N MET A 137 -14.93 -11.07 8.39
CA MET A 137 -14.16 -10.72 7.18
C MET A 137 -14.82 -11.36 5.96
N VAL A 138 -15.31 -10.52 5.05
CA VAL A 138 -15.90 -10.94 3.79
C VAL A 138 -15.28 -10.21 2.61
N VAL A 139 -15.08 -10.94 1.53
CA VAL A 139 -14.67 -10.37 0.25
C VAL A 139 -15.86 -9.61 -0.33
N ARG A 140 -15.67 -8.36 -0.71
CA ARG A 140 -16.70 -7.46 -1.22
C ARG A 140 -16.44 -7.13 -2.68
N ALA A 141 -17.48 -7.26 -3.50
CA ALA A 141 -17.37 -6.98 -4.93
C ALA A 141 -16.99 -5.51 -5.21
N GLU A 142 -17.49 -4.57 -4.40
CA GLU A 142 -17.20 -3.15 -4.53
C GLU A 142 -15.73 -2.78 -4.24
N ASP A 143 -14.99 -3.63 -3.54
CA ASP A 143 -13.58 -3.39 -3.23
C ASP A 143 -12.63 -3.86 -4.34
N ALA A 144 -13.10 -4.64 -5.30
CA ALA A 144 -12.27 -5.25 -6.34
C ALA A 144 -11.47 -4.22 -7.18
N ASP A 145 -12.08 -3.07 -7.45
CA ASP A 145 -11.48 -2.00 -8.27
C ASP A 145 -10.74 -0.93 -7.45
N THR A 146 -10.69 -1.07 -6.12
CA THR A 146 -9.92 -0.18 -5.25
C THR A 146 -8.42 -0.45 -5.35
N VAL A 147 -7.59 0.45 -4.82
CA VAL A 147 -6.12 0.28 -4.79
C VAL A 147 -5.70 -1.00 -4.07
N LEU A 148 -6.31 -1.30 -2.92
CA LEU A 148 -6.04 -2.52 -2.15
C LEU A 148 -6.72 -3.76 -2.73
N GLY A 149 -7.85 -3.58 -3.43
CA GLY A 149 -8.68 -4.71 -3.83
C GLY A 149 -9.12 -5.54 -2.62
N ASN A 150 -9.38 -6.81 -2.86
CA ASN A 150 -9.75 -7.77 -1.82
C ASN A 150 -8.55 -8.50 -1.19
N ARG A 151 -7.33 -8.30 -1.71
CA ARG A 151 -6.13 -9.06 -1.32
C ARG A 151 -5.83 -9.01 0.17
N MET A 152 -6.03 -7.85 0.79
CA MET A 152 -5.79 -7.68 2.22
C MET A 152 -6.75 -8.53 3.06
N VAL A 153 -8.04 -8.52 2.75
CA VAL A 153 -9.05 -9.33 3.45
C VAL A 153 -8.81 -10.81 3.22
N GLU A 154 -8.51 -11.23 1.99
CA GLU A 154 -8.18 -12.61 1.64
C GLU A 154 -6.94 -13.10 2.38
N SER A 155 -5.88 -12.29 2.43
CA SER A 155 -4.64 -12.62 3.13
C SER A 155 -4.86 -12.76 4.63
N MET A 156 -5.55 -11.80 5.26
CA MET A 156 -5.87 -11.86 6.69
C MET A 156 -6.75 -13.08 7.02
N ALA A 157 -7.78 -13.34 6.23
CA ALA A 157 -8.64 -14.49 6.42
C ALA A 157 -7.86 -15.82 6.30
N SER A 158 -6.95 -15.91 5.33
CA SER A 158 -6.08 -17.09 5.15
C SER A 158 -5.14 -17.28 6.35
N MET A 159 -4.49 -16.21 6.83
CA MET A 159 -3.64 -16.28 8.02
C MET A 159 -4.43 -16.74 9.26
N CYS A 160 -5.65 -16.24 9.43
CA CYS A 160 -6.50 -16.61 10.55
C CYS A 160 -7.01 -18.06 10.50
N GLN A 161 -7.02 -18.71 9.34
CA GLN A 161 -7.31 -20.15 9.24
C GLN A 161 -6.22 -21.01 9.88
N ALA A 162 -4.96 -20.57 9.74
CA ALA A 162 -3.79 -21.26 10.29
C ALA A 162 -3.43 -20.79 11.71
N TRP A 163 -4.01 -19.68 12.19
CA TRP A 163 -3.69 -19.10 13.49
C TRP A 163 -4.22 -19.96 14.64
N PRO A 164 -3.42 -20.20 15.70
CA PRO A 164 -3.90 -20.93 16.87
C PRO A 164 -5.12 -20.25 17.48
N LYS A 165 -6.17 -21.02 17.67
CA LYS A 165 -7.38 -20.58 18.38
C LYS A 165 -7.27 -21.09 19.81
N GLY A 166 -7.28 -20.17 20.77
CA GLY A 166 -7.31 -20.49 22.19
C GLY A 166 -8.64 -21.09 22.62
#